data_e6021a7dfec95047bd07586c9c2a62dd
#
_entry.id   e6021a7dfec95047bd07586c9c2a62dd
#
_cell.length_a   1.000
_cell.length_b   1.000
_cell.length_c   1.000
_cell.angle_alpha   90.00
_cell.angle_beta   90.00
_cell.angle_gamma   90.00
#
_symmetry.space_group_name_H-M   'P 1'
#
loop_
_entity.id
_entity.type
_entity.pdbx_description
1 polymer ?
#
loop_
_entity_poly.entity_id
_entity_poly.type
_entity_poly.pdbx_seq_one_letter_code
_entity_poly.pdbx_strand_id
1 'polypeptide(L)'
;MAAYGTSFRGEPQVHCQRCLRVFIFILLGASLAAARDIALVSNKSNAVGALTVTEVVRLCKAQTSHWPDGKPVTFVMRSPSDPEMKVVLEKVYGMSQNELNSLIVSSNQGRPAHPAIMVATSDDELVNKVASTPGAIGVVDVYSINSSVAVVKIGGKLPLEPGYLLHGN
;
A
#
# COMPACT_ATOMS: atom_id res chain seq x y z
N MET A 1 -28.12 62.36 57.10
CA MET A 1 -29.17 61.51 56.48
C MET A 1 -28.51 60.60 55.44
N ALA A 2 -28.54 59.31 55.70
CA ALA A 2 -28.54 58.12 54.89
C ALA A 2 -27.73 58.17 53.54
N ALA A 3 -26.61 57.57 53.40
CA ALA A 3 -26.23 56.18 53.11
C ALA A 3 -27.01 55.55 51.95
N TYR A 4 -26.32 55.17 50.90
CA TYR A 4 -26.51 53.88 50.23
C TYR A 4 -25.28 53.56 49.39
N GLY A 5 -24.52 52.57 49.84
CA GLY A 5 -23.49 51.92 49.05
C GLY A 5 -24.09 50.87 48.14
N THR A 6 -23.58 50.71 46.98
CA THR A 6 -23.78 49.52 46.15
C THR A 6 -22.44 48.84 45.84
N SER A 7 -22.28 47.72 46.50
CA SER A 7 -21.20 46.75 46.27
C SER A 7 -21.38 46.07 44.91
N PHE A 8 -20.46 46.24 44.04
CA PHE A 8 -20.34 45.40 42.84
C PHE A 8 -19.43 44.20 43.16
N ARG A 9 -20.09 43.08 43.35
CA ARG A 9 -19.44 41.79 43.59
C ARG A 9 -19.08 41.20 42.24
N GLY A 10 -17.77 41.04 41.99
CA GLY A 10 -17.26 40.40 40.78
C GLY A 10 -17.65 38.93 40.68
N GLU A 11 -18.12 38.51 39.53
CA GLU A 11 -18.35 37.13 39.20
C GLU A 11 -17.08 36.45 38.71
N PRO A 12 -16.83 35.19 39.06
CA PRO A 12 -15.59 34.49 38.71
C PRO A 12 -15.62 33.99 37.26
N GLN A 13 -14.52 34.17 36.60
CA GLN A 13 -14.20 33.66 35.24
C GLN A 13 -14.12 32.12 35.23
N VAL A 14 -15.23 31.42 35.07
CA VAL A 14 -15.26 29.94 34.99
C VAL A 14 -15.36 29.41 33.55
N HIS A 15 -15.32 30.24 32.53
CA HIS A 15 -15.57 29.78 31.16
C HIS A 15 -14.29 29.45 30.33
N CYS A 16 -13.10 29.77 30.83
CA CYS A 16 -11.85 29.56 30.07
C CYS A 16 -11.27 28.14 30.21
N GLN A 17 -11.54 27.45 31.32
CA GLN A 17 -10.99 26.12 31.53
C GLN A 17 -11.71 24.99 30.78
N ARG A 18 -12.99 25.17 30.44
CA ARG A 18 -13.71 24.16 29.64
C ARG A 18 -13.37 24.19 28.17
N CYS A 19 -13.11 25.35 27.61
CA CYS A 19 -12.69 25.48 26.21
C CYS A 19 -11.26 24.94 25.99
N LEU A 20 -10.36 25.09 26.95
CA LEU A 20 -8.98 24.58 26.84
C LEU A 20 -8.92 23.04 26.90
N ARG A 21 -9.81 22.40 27.66
CA ARG A 21 -9.86 20.92 27.73
C ARG A 21 -10.42 20.28 26.47
N VAL A 22 -11.32 20.94 25.76
CA VAL A 22 -11.86 20.44 24.47
C VAL A 22 -10.84 20.55 23.36
N PHE A 23 -9.98 21.60 23.37
CA PHE A 23 -8.94 21.78 22.35
C PHE A 23 -7.81 20.74 22.47
N ILE A 24 -7.48 20.30 23.67
CA ILE A 24 -6.41 19.29 23.90
C ILE A 24 -6.85 17.89 23.45
N PHE A 25 -8.15 17.57 23.50
CA PHE A 25 -8.66 16.26 23.03
C PHE A 25 -8.74 16.12 21.49
N ILE A 26 -8.79 17.22 20.75
CA ILE A 26 -8.85 17.20 19.28
C ILE A 26 -7.45 16.97 18.65
N LEU A 27 -6.38 17.27 19.37
CA LEU A 27 -5.00 17.09 18.88
C LEU A 27 -4.44 15.66 19.02
N LEU A 28 -5.12 14.76 19.72
CA LEU A 28 -4.65 13.35 19.89
C LEU A 28 -5.20 12.39 18.84
N GLY A 29 -5.97 12.86 17.86
CA GLY A 29 -6.59 12.05 16.81
C GLY A 29 -5.87 12.07 15.46
N ALA A 30 -4.65 12.58 15.38
CA ALA A 30 -3.81 12.38 14.20
C ALA A 30 -3.33 10.91 14.22
N SER A 31 -4.14 10.01 13.68
CA SER A 31 -3.68 8.69 13.27
C SER A 31 -2.49 8.93 12.33
N LEU A 32 -1.28 8.70 12.82
CA LEU A 32 -0.12 8.51 11.99
C LEU A 32 -0.47 7.33 11.08
N ALA A 33 -0.99 7.61 9.91
CA ALA A 33 -1.00 6.65 8.82
C ALA A 33 0.48 6.35 8.57
N ALA A 34 1.01 5.34 9.25
CA ALA A 34 2.36 4.88 9.02
C ALA A 34 2.43 4.55 7.52
N ALA A 35 3.24 5.30 6.81
CA ALA A 35 3.53 5.01 5.42
C ALA A 35 4.13 3.61 5.38
N ARG A 36 3.41 2.67 4.76
CA ARG A 36 3.88 1.28 4.67
C ARG A 36 4.78 1.13 3.47
N ASP A 37 5.91 0.49 3.69
CA ASP A 37 6.83 0.14 2.63
C ASP A 37 6.38 -1.15 1.95
N ILE A 38 6.24 -1.09 0.64
CA ILE A 38 5.82 -2.22 -0.17
C ILE A 38 7.03 -2.83 -0.86
N ALA A 39 7.17 -4.14 -0.80
CA ALA A 39 8.22 -4.89 -1.45
C ALA A 39 7.69 -5.62 -2.69
N LEU A 40 8.54 -5.73 -3.71
CA LEU A 40 8.32 -6.61 -4.84
C LEU A 40 8.91 -7.98 -4.50
N VAL A 41 8.09 -9.03 -4.55
CA VAL A 41 8.47 -10.41 -4.24
C VAL A 41 8.15 -11.34 -5.40
N SER A 42 8.95 -12.37 -5.60
CA SER A 42 8.81 -13.33 -6.70
C SER A 42 8.81 -14.76 -6.19
N ASN A 43 8.19 -15.66 -6.94
CA ASN A 43 8.36 -17.09 -6.74
C ASN A 43 9.85 -17.45 -6.86
N LYS A 44 10.36 -18.30 -5.97
CA LYS A 44 11.79 -18.70 -5.94
C LYS A 44 12.25 -19.43 -7.18
N SER A 45 11.34 -20.04 -7.93
CA SER A 45 11.68 -20.73 -9.20
C SER A 45 11.86 -19.75 -10.36
N ASN A 46 11.57 -18.46 -10.18
CA ASN A 46 11.80 -17.45 -11.19
C ASN A 46 13.25 -16.97 -11.12
N ALA A 47 13.95 -16.94 -12.27
CA ALA A 47 15.33 -16.43 -12.35
C ALA A 47 15.36 -14.89 -12.38
N VAL A 48 14.70 -14.24 -11.41
CA VAL A 48 14.53 -12.79 -11.34
C VAL A 48 15.06 -12.26 -10.00
N GLY A 49 16.17 -11.54 -10.03
CA GLY A 49 16.74 -10.88 -8.84
C GLY A 49 16.60 -9.38 -8.84
N ALA A 50 16.47 -8.77 -10.01
CA ALA A 50 16.34 -7.32 -10.18
C ALA A 50 15.51 -6.99 -11.42
N LEU A 51 14.73 -5.90 -11.34
CA LEU A 51 13.97 -5.34 -12.45
C LEU A 51 14.17 -3.82 -12.49
N THR A 52 14.10 -3.27 -13.69
CA THR A 52 14.01 -1.82 -13.88
C THR A 52 12.59 -1.33 -13.51
N VAL A 53 12.44 -0.04 -13.24
CA VAL A 53 11.13 0.58 -13.00
C VAL A 53 10.16 0.32 -14.16
N THR A 54 10.66 0.43 -15.41
CA THR A 54 9.85 0.19 -16.61
C THR A 54 9.33 -1.25 -16.69
N GLU A 55 10.16 -2.24 -16.33
CA GLU A 55 9.76 -3.65 -16.32
C GLU A 55 8.71 -3.90 -15.24
N VAL A 56 8.86 -3.32 -14.06
CA VAL A 56 7.86 -3.41 -12.99
C VAL A 56 6.51 -2.87 -13.45
N VAL A 57 6.49 -1.68 -14.07
CA VAL A 57 5.26 -1.08 -14.62
C VAL A 57 4.61 -2.00 -15.67
N ARG A 58 5.40 -2.59 -16.57
CA ARG A 58 4.89 -3.51 -17.58
C ARG A 58 4.30 -4.79 -16.98
N LEU A 59 4.95 -5.36 -15.97
CA LEU A 59 4.47 -6.53 -15.25
C LEU A 59 3.14 -6.23 -14.54
N CYS A 60 3.08 -5.14 -13.77
CA CYS A 60 1.89 -4.71 -13.05
C CYS A 60 0.70 -4.46 -14.01
N LYS A 61 0.96 -3.89 -15.19
CA LYS A 61 -0.06 -3.62 -16.22
C LYS A 61 -0.39 -4.83 -17.11
N ALA A 62 0.08 -6.04 -16.76
CA ALA A 62 -0.09 -7.27 -17.53
C ALA A 62 0.38 -7.17 -19.00
N GLN A 63 1.36 -6.30 -19.28
CA GLN A 63 1.95 -6.12 -20.62
C GLN A 63 3.07 -7.12 -20.91
N THR A 64 3.50 -7.87 -19.90
CA THR A 64 4.46 -8.97 -20.03
C THR A 64 3.74 -10.27 -19.71
N SER A 65 3.59 -11.15 -20.68
CA SER A 65 2.82 -12.38 -20.56
C SER A 65 3.67 -13.60 -20.16
N HIS A 66 4.96 -13.58 -20.46
CA HIS A 66 5.89 -14.67 -20.17
C HIS A 66 7.24 -14.14 -19.72
N TRP A 67 7.88 -14.90 -18.85
CA TRP A 67 9.30 -14.75 -18.51
C TRP A 67 10.19 -15.25 -19.67
N PRO A 68 11.48 -14.87 -19.70
CA PRO A 68 12.41 -15.35 -20.73
C PRO A 68 12.54 -16.88 -20.81
N ASP A 69 12.28 -17.60 -19.72
CA ASP A 69 12.27 -19.06 -19.63
C ASP A 69 10.93 -19.69 -20.08
N GLY A 70 9.98 -18.89 -20.57
CA GLY A 70 8.70 -19.33 -21.10
C GLY A 70 7.59 -19.49 -20.06
N LYS A 71 7.88 -19.36 -18.76
CA LYS A 71 6.83 -19.42 -17.71
C LYS A 71 5.83 -18.28 -17.88
N PRO A 72 4.53 -18.52 -17.73
CA PRO A 72 3.54 -17.46 -17.76
C PRO A 72 3.74 -16.51 -16.54
N VAL A 73 3.63 -15.22 -16.81
CA VAL A 73 3.66 -14.20 -15.74
C VAL A 73 2.29 -14.09 -15.10
N THR A 74 2.24 -14.17 -13.79
CA THR A 74 1.07 -13.82 -12.97
C THR A 74 1.46 -12.76 -11.95
N PHE A 75 0.82 -11.59 -12.00
CA PHE A 75 1.02 -10.55 -11.02
C PHE A 75 0.03 -10.71 -9.87
N VAL A 76 0.52 -10.75 -8.63
CA VAL A 76 -0.32 -10.91 -7.43
C VAL A 76 -0.31 -9.61 -6.64
N MET A 77 -1.49 -9.11 -6.28
CA MET A 77 -1.65 -7.85 -5.56
C MET A 77 -2.80 -7.93 -4.54
N ARG A 78 -2.84 -6.98 -3.63
CA ARG A 78 -3.99 -6.76 -2.75
C ARG A 78 -5.12 -6.08 -3.54
N SER A 79 -6.30 -6.04 -2.94
CA SER A 79 -7.42 -5.31 -3.54
C SER A 79 -7.03 -3.86 -3.86
N PRO A 80 -7.39 -3.33 -5.04
CA PRO A 80 -7.14 -1.91 -5.36
C PRO A 80 -7.71 -0.92 -4.34
N SER A 81 -8.71 -1.33 -3.54
CA SER A 81 -9.30 -0.52 -2.48
C SER A 81 -8.51 -0.53 -1.17
N ASP A 82 -7.55 -1.44 -1.01
CA ASP A 82 -6.75 -1.52 0.21
C ASP A 82 -5.82 -0.30 0.36
N PRO A 83 -5.72 0.28 1.57
CA PRO A 83 -4.86 1.44 1.81
C PRO A 83 -3.40 1.22 1.39
N GLU A 84 -2.91 0.00 1.49
CA GLU A 84 -1.55 -0.41 1.11
C GLU A 84 -1.30 -0.27 -0.39
N MET A 85 -2.33 -0.45 -1.20
CA MET A 85 -2.24 -0.30 -2.65
C MET A 85 -2.12 1.15 -3.12
N LYS A 86 -2.33 2.14 -2.25
CA LYS A 86 -2.26 3.57 -2.61
C LYS A 86 -0.90 3.93 -3.23
N VAL A 87 0.19 3.51 -2.62
CA VAL A 87 1.55 3.77 -3.13
C VAL A 87 1.75 3.11 -4.50
N VAL A 88 1.27 1.90 -4.68
CA VAL A 88 1.39 1.15 -5.95
C VAL A 88 0.53 1.78 -7.04
N LEU A 89 -0.70 2.18 -6.70
CA LEU A 89 -1.59 2.89 -7.62
C LEU A 89 -0.97 4.19 -8.12
N GLU A 90 -0.37 4.95 -7.22
CA GLU A 90 0.18 6.27 -7.50
C GLU A 90 1.51 6.19 -8.27
N LYS A 91 2.45 5.35 -7.80
CA LYS A 91 3.83 5.29 -8.33
C LYS A 91 4.01 4.34 -9.52
N VAL A 92 3.16 3.32 -9.65
CA VAL A 92 3.30 2.28 -10.69
C VAL A 92 2.19 2.35 -11.72
N TYR A 93 0.95 2.36 -11.28
CA TYR A 93 -0.18 2.32 -12.20
C TYR A 93 -0.49 3.68 -12.82
N GLY A 94 -0.45 4.76 -12.04
CA GLY A 94 -0.85 6.10 -12.46
C GLY A 94 -2.32 6.14 -12.92
N MET A 95 -3.19 5.32 -12.29
CA MET A 95 -4.61 5.20 -12.62
C MET A 95 -5.47 5.07 -11.36
N SER A 96 -6.76 5.31 -11.50
CA SER A 96 -7.74 5.16 -10.42
C SER A 96 -8.02 3.69 -10.09
N GLN A 97 -8.63 3.44 -8.92
CA GLN A 97 -9.07 2.10 -8.51
C GLN A 97 -10.03 1.47 -9.54
N ASN A 98 -10.95 2.26 -10.12
CA ASN A 98 -11.92 1.76 -11.10
C ASN A 98 -11.26 1.35 -12.41
N GLU A 99 -10.27 2.13 -12.87
CA GLU A 99 -9.49 1.78 -14.06
C GLU A 99 -8.66 0.52 -13.82
N LEU A 100 -8.06 0.37 -12.62
CA LEU A 100 -7.33 -0.84 -12.28
C LEU A 100 -8.26 -2.07 -12.19
N ASN A 101 -9.46 -1.94 -11.62
CA ASN A 101 -10.45 -3.02 -11.62
C ASN A 101 -10.82 -3.45 -13.05
N SER A 102 -11.00 -2.50 -13.96
CA SER A 102 -11.26 -2.77 -15.38
C SER A 102 -10.08 -3.46 -16.05
N LEU A 103 -8.86 -3.05 -15.73
CA LEU A 103 -7.63 -3.70 -16.21
C LEU A 103 -7.53 -5.16 -15.73
N ILE A 104 -7.82 -5.44 -14.45
CA ILE A 104 -7.82 -6.79 -13.89
C ILE A 104 -8.80 -7.69 -14.68
N VAL A 105 -10.03 -7.23 -14.87
CA VAL A 105 -11.04 -7.99 -15.61
C VAL A 105 -10.60 -8.25 -17.04
N SER A 106 -10.16 -7.21 -17.77
CA SER A 106 -9.77 -7.34 -19.18
C SER A 106 -8.52 -8.19 -19.37
N SER A 107 -7.52 -8.07 -18.50
CA SER A 107 -6.27 -8.84 -18.58
C SER A 107 -6.46 -10.33 -18.32
N ASN A 108 -7.49 -10.69 -17.56
CA ASN A 108 -7.79 -12.08 -17.20
C ASN A 108 -8.75 -12.76 -18.20
N GLN A 109 -9.33 -12.00 -19.15
CA GLN A 109 -10.21 -12.59 -20.17
C GLN A 109 -9.48 -13.66 -20.98
N GLY A 110 -10.10 -14.84 -21.10
CA GLY A 110 -9.52 -15.98 -21.81
C GLY A 110 -8.37 -16.69 -21.10
N ARG A 111 -8.09 -16.37 -19.80
CA ARG A 111 -6.99 -16.94 -19.02
C ARG A 111 -7.47 -17.64 -17.72
N PRO A 112 -8.38 -18.64 -17.77
CA PRO A 112 -8.92 -19.22 -16.53
C PRO A 112 -7.86 -20.00 -15.73
N ALA A 113 -6.88 -20.63 -16.38
CA ALA A 113 -5.86 -21.44 -15.73
C ALA A 113 -4.67 -20.61 -15.22
N HIS A 114 -4.33 -19.51 -15.91
CA HIS A 114 -3.19 -18.65 -15.60
C HIS A 114 -3.59 -17.18 -15.71
N PRO A 115 -4.31 -16.64 -14.72
CA PRO A 115 -4.71 -15.23 -14.73
C PRO A 115 -3.49 -14.33 -14.76
N ALA A 116 -3.58 -13.25 -15.54
CA ALA A 116 -2.49 -12.28 -15.63
C ALA A 116 -2.33 -11.48 -14.32
N ILE A 117 -3.47 -11.20 -13.64
CA ILE A 117 -3.48 -10.51 -12.37
C ILE A 117 -4.36 -11.29 -11.39
N MET A 118 -3.80 -11.61 -10.22
CA MET A 118 -4.52 -12.24 -9.10
C MET A 118 -4.66 -11.23 -7.96
N VAL A 119 -5.85 -11.20 -7.37
CA VAL A 119 -6.11 -10.40 -6.17
C VAL A 119 -6.12 -11.31 -4.95
N ALA A 120 -5.44 -10.89 -3.89
CA ALA A 120 -5.39 -11.54 -2.60
C ALA A 120 -6.13 -10.71 -1.55
N THR A 121 -6.73 -11.39 -0.56
CA THR A 121 -7.50 -10.75 0.52
C THR A 121 -6.62 -10.39 1.73
N SER A 122 -5.43 -11.00 1.84
CA SER A 122 -4.44 -10.73 2.88
C SER A 122 -3.02 -10.85 2.33
N ASP A 123 -2.04 -10.32 3.06
CA ASP A 123 -0.63 -10.45 2.72
C ASP A 123 -0.15 -11.90 2.80
N ASP A 124 -0.62 -12.64 3.80
CA ASP A 124 -0.32 -14.08 3.90
C ASP A 124 -0.84 -14.85 2.68
N GLU A 125 -2.05 -14.57 2.23
CA GLU A 125 -2.59 -15.16 1.01
C GLU A 125 -1.77 -14.75 -0.21
N LEU A 126 -1.35 -13.49 -0.29
CA LEU A 126 -0.51 -12.99 -1.38
C LEU A 126 0.82 -13.73 -1.44
N VAL A 127 1.53 -13.81 -0.32
CA VAL A 127 2.80 -14.52 -0.21
C VAL A 127 2.63 -16.01 -0.58
N ASN A 128 1.57 -16.64 -0.09
CA ASN A 128 1.26 -18.04 -0.42
C ASN A 128 0.97 -18.24 -1.91
N LYS A 129 0.20 -17.33 -2.54
CA LYS A 129 -0.07 -17.37 -3.99
C LYS A 129 1.23 -17.21 -4.80
N VAL A 130 2.08 -16.25 -4.43
CA VAL A 130 3.39 -16.06 -5.08
C VAL A 130 4.27 -17.28 -4.90
N ALA A 131 4.35 -17.84 -3.71
CA ALA A 131 5.19 -19.02 -3.41
C ALA A 131 4.74 -20.27 -4.14
N SER A 132 3.44 -20.49 -4.29
CA SER A 132 2.86 -21.70 -4.90
C SER A 132 2.72 -21.65 -6.42
N THR A 133 2.84 -20.47 -7.03
CA THR A 133 2.61 -20.27 -8.46
C THR A 133 3.92 -19.99 -9.19
N PRO A 134 4.50 -20.93 -9.93
CA PRO A 134 5.65 -20.67 -10.80
C PRO A 134 5.34 -19.54 -11.80
N GLY A 135 6.24 -18.58 -11.94
CA GLY A 135 6.03 -17.39 -12.76
C GLY A 135 5.35 -16.23 -12.03
N ALA A 136 4.85 -16.44 -10.81
CA ALA A 136 4.22 -15.37 -10.04
C ALA A 136 5.22 -14.36 -9.48
N ILE A 137 4.80 -13.11 -9.47
CA ILE A 137 5.46 -11.96 -8.84
C ILE A 137 4.37 -11.10 -8.20
N GLY A 138 4.66 -10.44 -7.09
CA GLY A 138 3.64 -9.65 -6.39
C GLY A 138 4.20 -8.53 -5.55
N VAL A 139 3.33 -7.67 -5.06
CA VAL A 139 3.65 -6.55 -4.17
C VAL A 139 2.99 -6.75 -2.81
N VAL A 140 3.78 -6.73 -1.75
CA VAL A 140 3.38 -7.05 -0.38
C VAL A 140 4.02 -6.09 0.62
N ASP A 141 3.39 -5.89 1.78
CA ASP A 141 4.01 -5.17 2.90
C ASP A 141 5.35 -5.81 3.25
N VAL A 142 6.39 -5.00 3.45
CA VAL A 142 7.77 -5.47 3.69
C VAL A 142 7.86 -6.36 4.94
N TYR A 143 7.01 -6.13 5.94
CA TYR A 143 6.98 -6.91 7.18
C TYR A 143 6.25 -8.25 7.06
N SER A 144 5.50 -8.47 5.96
CA SER A 144 4.81 -9.74 5.69
C SER A 144 5.66 -10.71 4.87
N ILE A 145 6.87 -10.34 4.48
CA ILE A 145 7.79 -11.20 3.72
C ILE A 145 8.29 -12.34 4.61
N ASN A 146 8.28 -13.54 4.07
CA ASN A 146 8.86 -14.70 4.72
C ASN A 146 9.79 -15.47 3.76
N SER A 147 10.40 -16.53 4.25
CA SER A 147 11.36 -17.33 3.49
C SER A 147 10.79 -18.12 2.31
N SER A 148 9.47 -18.10 2.03
CA SER A 148 8.87 -18.83 0.91
C SER A 148 9.00 -18.11 -0.43
N VAL A 149 9.25 -16.81 -0.42
CA VAL A 149 9.40 -15.96 -1.61
C VAL A 149 10.79 -15.33 -1.70
N ALA A 150 11.13 -14.79 -2.87
CA ALA A 150 12.36 -14.06 -3.10
C ALA A 150 12.06 -12.56 -3.26
N VAL A 151 12.84 -11.68 -2.60
CA VAL A 151 12.74 -10.24 -2.76
C VAL A 151 13.41 -9.83 -4.07
N VAL A 152 12.75 -8.99 -4.85
CA VAL A 152 13.23 -8.48 -6.14
C VAL A 152 13.65 -7.02 -5.99
N LYS A 153 14.85 -6.68 -6.44
CA LYS A 153 15.32 -5.29 -6.48
C LYS A 153 14.58 -4.50 -7.57
N ILE A 154 14.27 -3.25 -7.30
CA ILE A 154 13.71 -2.31 -8.28
C ILE A 154 14.74 -1.21 -8.54
N GLY A 155 15.20 -1.08 -9.79
CA GLY A 155 16.24 -0.11 -10.13
C GLY A 155 17.54 -0.32 -9.35
N GLY A 156 17.87 -1.58 -9.03
CA GLY A 156 19.04 -1.96 -8.24
C GLY A 156 18.91 -1.81 -6.73
N LYS A 157 17.77 -1.32 -6.21
CA LYS A 157 17.53 -1.04 -4.80
C LYS A 157 16.63 -2.10 -4.15
N LEU A 158 16.89 -2.40 -2.89
CA LEU A 158 16.05 -3.21 -2.01
C LEU A 158 14.95 -2.35 -1.35
N PRO A 159 13.86 -2.97 -0.87
CA PRO A 159 12.91 -2.30 0.03
C PRO A 159 13.63 -1.64 1.21
N LEU A 160 13.12 -0.49 1.67
CA LEU A 160 13.68 0.36 2.75
C LEU A 160 14.96 1.13 2.37
N GLU A 161 15.58 0.88 1.22
CA GLU A 161 16.71 1.69 0.76
C GLU A 161 16.22 3.06 0.23
N PRO A 162 16.97 4.15 0.48
CA PRO A 162 16.61 5.48 -0.01
C PRO A 162 16.40 5.52 -1.52
N GLY A 163 15.24 6.00 -1.95
CA GLY A 163 14.85 6.08 -3.36
C GLY A 163 14.38 4.75 -3.96
N TYR A 164 14.01 3.76 -3.13
CA TYR A 164 13.24 2.61 -3.60
C TYR A 164 11.87 3.07 -4.11
N LEU A 165 11.40 2.51 -5.23
CA LEU A 165 10.19 2.97 -5.93
C LEU A 165 8.93 2.92 -5.05
N LEU A 166 8.75 1.82 -4.30
CA LEU A 166 7.55 1.53 -3.53
C LEU A 166 7.69 1.91 -2.04
N HIS A 167 8.60 2.82 -1.72
CA HIS A 167 8.73 3.39 -0.39
C HIS A 167 7.51 4.27 -0.08
N GLY A 168 6.84 4.05 1.06
CA GLY A 168 5.77 4.89 1.55
C GLY A 168 6.33 6.25 2.03
N ASN A 169 5.60 7.32 1.82
CA ASN A 169 5.96 8.67 2.31
C ASN A 169 5.22 8.95 3.60
#